data_79541097a5d18ad4374ec5bcee018aee
#
_entry.id   79541097a5d18ad4374ec5bcee018aee
#
_cell.length_a   1.000
_cell.length_b   1.000
_cell.length_c   1.000
_cell.angle_alpha   90.00
_cell.angle_beta   90.00
_cell.angle_gamma   90.00
#
_symmetry.space_group_name_H-M   'P 1'
#
loop_
_entity.id
_entity.type
_entity.pdbx_description
1 polymer ?
#
loop_
_entity_poly.entity_id
_entity_poly.type
_entity_poly.pdbx_seq_one_letter_code
_entity_poly.pdbx_strand_id
1 'polypeptide(L)'
;MTRLAQPRVWLLDANLLIALTHASHVHHGEAHAWFEQVGKRHWATCALTQLAFVRLTSNPRVVGDTIRPAQAMQALASMTDQPQHEYWADAPEPLQLPILASAALVGHRQVTDAYLLGLAVLRRQCLATLDRGLLTFAQAGGLSAHVELVSATPFVHQPITPYRTRRAGG
;
A
#
# COMPACT_ATOMS: atom_id res chain seq x y z
N MET A 1 -28.49 14.11 8.10
CA MET A 1 -27.15 14.12 8.72
C MET A 1 -26.15 13.74 7.66
N THR A 2 -25.41 14.68 7.12
CA THR A 2 -24.37 14.45 6.11
C THR A 2 -23.20 13.76 6.80
N ARG A 3 -22.99 12.49 6.51
CA ARG A 3 -21.83 11.72 6.99
C ARG A 3 -20.60 12.39 6.39
N LEU A 4 -19.83 13.11 7.19
CA LEU A 4 -18.54 13.65 6.76
C LEU A 4 -17.73 12.50 6.17
N ALA A 5 -17.30 12.65 4.92
CA ALA A 5 -16.44 11.66 4.28
C ALA A 5 -15.18 11.51 5.15
N GLN A 6 -14.89 10.29 5.61
CA GLN A 6 -13.66 10.04 6.35
C GLN A 6 -12.46 10.36 5.45
N PRO A 7 -11.43 11.00 5.99
CA PRO A 7 -10.23 11.28 5.20
C PRO A 7 -9.67 9.97 4.64
N ARG A 8 -9.20 10.03 3.39
CA ARG A 8 -8.58 8.88 2.75
C ARG A 8 -7.21 8.63 3.38
N VAL A 9 -6.96 7.37 3.75
CA VAL A 9 -5.67 6.90 4.25
C VAL A 9 -5.05 5.97 3.23
N TRP A 10 -3.76 6.11 2.98
CA TRP A 10 -3.01 5.27 2.05
C TRP A 10 -2.11 4.31 2.81
N LEU A 11 -2.38 3.01 2.70
CA LEU A 11 -1.41 1.98 3.08
C LEU A 11 -0.24 2.04 2.10
N LEU A 12 0.95 2.29 2.56
CA LEU A 12 2.12 2.34 1.68
C LEU A 12 2.70 0.94 1.48
N ASP A 13 2.81 0.53 0.20
CA ASP A 13 3.56 -0.66 -0.17
C ASP A 13 5.05 -0.50 0.16
N ALA A 14 5.73 -1.61 0.43
CA ALA A 14 7.15 -1.61 0.79
C ALA A 14 8.04 -0.95 -0.28
N ASN A 15 7.75 -1.15 -1.56
CA ASN A 15 8.49 -0.52 -2.65
C ASN A 15 8.33 0.99 -2.66
N LEU A 16 7.16 1.50 -2.31
CA LEU A 16 6.93 2.93 -2.17
C LEU A 16 7.68 3.51 -0.96
N LEU A 17 7.69 2.79 0.17
CA LEU A 17 8.50 3.18 1.35
C LEU A 17 10.00 3.25 1.01
N ILE A 18 10.52 2.28 0.23
CA ILE A 18 11.90 2.29 -0.23
C ILE A 18 12.18 3.50 -1.13
N ALA A 19 11.29 3.76 -2.10
CA ALA A 19 11.44 4.90 -2.99
C ALA A 19 11.44 6.24 -2.24
N LEU A 20 10.66 6.37 -1.17
CA LEU A 20 10.64 7.56 -0.32
C LEU A 20 11.92 7.73 0.52
N THR A 21 12.58 6.65 0.90
CA THR A 21 13.74 6.69 1.81
C THR A 21 15.09 6.64 1.11
N HIS A 22 15.16 6.18 -0.14
CA HIS A 22 16.42 6.00 -0.88
C HIS A 22 16.52 6.94 -2.07
N ALA A 23 17.36 7.96 -1.97
CA ALA A 23 17.55 8.99 -3.01
C ALA A 23 18.04 8.42 -4.36
N SER A 24 18.70 7.26 -4.36
CA SER A 24 19.15 6.57 -5.58
C SER A 24 18.06 5.73 -6.26
N HIS A 25 16.88 5.59 -5.64
CA HIS A 25 15.79 4.80 -6.22
C HIS A 25 15.22 5.49 -7.47
N VAL A 26 15.01 4.71 -8.55
CA VAL A 26 14.57 5.25 -9.85
C VAL A 26 13.25 6.03 -9.78
N HIS A 27 12.39 5.71 -8.84
CA HIS A 27 11.09 6.38 -8.61
C HIS A 27 11.11 7.35 -7.41
N HIS A 28 12.29 7.72 -6.89
CA HIS A 28 12.40 8.59 -5.71
C HIS A 28 11.67 9.92 -5.91
N GLY A 29 11.92 10.60 -7.02
CA GLY A 29 11.28 11.90 -7.34
C GLY A 29 9.75 11.81 -7.45
N GLU A 30 9.24 10.76 -8.12
CA GLU A 30 7.81 10.52 -8.28
C GLU A 30 7.14 10.21 -6.93
N ALA A 31 7.76 9.35 -6.13
CA ALA A 31 7.28 8.98 -4.81
C ALA A 31 7.19 10.20 -3.88
N HIS A 32 8.24 11.03 -3.86
CA HIS A 32 8.26 12.25 -3.06
C HIS A 32 7.22 13.27 -3.52
N ALA A 33 7.10 13.51 -4.83
CA ALA A 33 6.11 14.44 -5.36
C ALA A 33 4.68 14.03 -4.97
N TRP A 34 4.36 12.75 -5.13
CA TRP A 34 3.07 12.21 -4.70
C TRP A 34 2.87 12.31 -3.19
N PHE A 35 3.86 11.93 -2.40
CA PHE A 35 3.76 11.92 -0.94
C PHE A 35 3.54 13.34 -0.41
N GLU A 36 4.28 14.34 -0.91
CA GLU A 36 4.12 15.74 -0.53
C GLU A 36 2.75 16.32 -0.88
N GLN A 37 2.19 15.93 -2.01
CA GLN A 37 0.91 16.46 -2.48
C GLN A 37 -0.29 15.76 -1.82
N VAL A 38 -0.20 14.47 -1.62
CA VAL A 38 -1.32 13.60 -1.29
C VAL A 38 -1.05 12.71 -0.06
N GLY A 39 -0.01 11.88 -0.13
CA GLY A 39 0.23 10.79 0.80
C GLY A 39 0.44 11.24 2.24
N LYS A 40 1.22 12.30 2.43
CA LYS A 40 1.62 12.76 3.77
C LYS A 40 0.48 13.23 4.67
N ARG A 41 -0.73 13.41 4.13
CA ARG A 41 -1.87 13.89 4.93
C ARG A 41 -2.38 12.84 5.90
N HIS A 42 -2.52 11.59 5.43
CA HIS A 42 -2.91 10.43 6.22
C HIS A 42 -2.40 9.19 5.53
N TRP A 43 -1.49 8.49 6.14
CA TRP A 43 -0.88 7.29 5.57
C TRP A 43 -0.66 6.21 6.63
N ALA A 44 -0.51 4.99 6.20
CA ALA A 44 -0.42 3.84 7.07
C ALA A 44 0.68 2.87 6.64
N THR A 45 1.13 2.08 7.61
CA THR A 45 1.89 0.86 7.41
C THR A 45 1.25 -0.29 8.19
N CYS A 46 1.58 -1.52 7.83
CA CYS A 46 1.25 -2.72 8.60
C CYS A 46 2.51 -3.56 8.85
N ALA A 47 2.42 -4.62 9.62
CA ALA A 47 3.56 -5.48 9.92
C ALA A 47 4.25 -5.96 8.64
N LEU A 48 3.46 -6.39 7.65
CA LEU A 48 3.97 -6.93 6.40
C LEU A 48 4.79 -5.89 5.60
N THR A 49 4.31 -4.65 5.48
CA THR A 49 5.02 -3.59 4.75
C THR A 49 6.27 -3.12 5.51
N GLN A 50 6.21 -3.03 6.83
CA GLN A 50 7.37 -2.65 7.65
C GLN A 50 8.47 -3.71 7.59
N LEU A 51 8.13 -4.99 7.76
CA LEU A 51 9.10 -6.09 7.70
C LEU A 51 9.67 -6.26 6.29
N ALA A 52 8.85 -6.11 5.26
CA ALA A 52 9.32 -6.13 3.88
C ALA A 52 10.28 -4.97 3.59
N PHE A 53 9.97 -3.75 4.07
CA PHE A 53 10.86 -2.60 3.96
C PHE A 53 12.24 -2.90 4.58
N VAL A 54 12.30 -3.36 5.83
CA VAL A 54 13.57 -3.67 6.50
C VAL A 54 14.34 -4.73 5.74
N ARG A 55 13.69 -5.83 5.36
CA ARG A 55 14.30 -6.94 4.62
C ARG A 55 14.86 -6.51 3.27
N LEU A 56 14.09 -5.74 2.50
CA LEU A 56 14.49 -5.32 1.16
C LEU A 56 15.58 -4.24 1.21
N THR A 57 15.45 -3.26 2.10
CA THR A 57 16.45 -2.20 2.31
C THR A 57 17.79 -2.76 2.79
N SER A 58 17.78 -3.86 3.56
CA SER A 58 19.00 -4.51 4.03
C SER A 58 19.61 -5.48 2.99
N ASN A 59 19.03 -5.59 1.80
CA ASN A 59 19.55 -6.42 0.74
C ASN A 59 20.33 -5.56 -0.28
N PRO A 60 21.68 -5.69 -0.36
CA PRO A 60 22.49 -4.89 -1.28
C PRO A 60 22.12 -5.07 -2.76
N ARG A 61 21.50 -6.20 -3.12
CA ARG A 61 21.01 -6.45 -4.49
C ARG A 61 19.79 -5.62 -4.85
N VAL A 62 19.06 -5.10 -3.85
CA VAL A 62 17.85 -4.29 -4.04
C VAL A 62 18.18 -2.81 -4.07
N VAL A 63 18.95 -2.34 -3.08
CA VAL A 63 19.22 -0.90 -2.91
C VAL A 63 20.60 -0.47 -3.42
N GLY A 64 21.46 -1.43 -3.80
CA GLY A 64 22.82 -1.14 -4.31
C GLY A 64 23.79 -0.69 -3.23
N ASP A 65 23.39 -0.69 -1.98
CA ASP A 65 24.18 -0.23 -0.84
C ASP A 65 24.11 -1.24 0.33
N THR A 66 25.06 -1.17 1.25
CA THR A 66 25.11 -2.06 2.42
C THR A 66 24.48 -1.36 3.63
N ILE A 67 23.17 -1.59 3.83
CA ILE A 67 22.42 -1.06 4.95
C ILE A 67 22.12 -2.19 5.93
N ARG A 68 22.50 -2.02 7.19
CA ARG A 68 22.19 -3.01 8.23
C ARG A 68 20.72 -2.95 8.62
N PRO A 69 20.09 -4.08 9.01
CA PRO A 69 18.70 -4.08 9.47
C PRO A 69 18.39 -3.04 10.55
N ALA A 70 19.30 -2.81 11.49
CA ALA A 70 19.13 -1.79 12.52
C ALA A 70 19.03 -0.36 11.95
N GLN A 71 19.79 -0.06 10.91
CA GLN A 71 19.73 1.24 10.22
C GLN A 71 18.41 1.40 9.44
N ALA A 72 17.98 0.33 8.77
CA ALA A 72 16.69 0.32 8.09
C ALA A 72 15.52 0.50 9.06
N MET A 73 15.55 -0.18 10.21
CA MET A 73 14.54 0.00 11.26
C MET A 73 14.52 1.43 11.81
N GLN A 74 15.69 2.02 12.04
CA GLN A 74 15.80 3.40 12.52
C GLN A 74 15.23 4.41 11.50
N ALA A 75 15.54 4.23 10.22
CA ALA A 75 15.00 5.07 9.14
C ALA A 75 13.47 4.98 9.07
N LEU A 76 12.92 3.76 9.15
CA LEU A 76 11.48 3.55 9.17
C LEU A 76 10.83 4.14 10.42
N ALA A 77 11.42 3.94 11.60
CA ALA A 77 10.93 4.50 12.86
C ALA A 77 10.83 6.04 12.78
N SER A 78 11.87 6.70 12.25
CA SER A 78 11.86 8.17 12.06
C SER A 78 10.75 8.62 11.09
N MET A 79 10.46 7.83 10.06
CA MET A 79 9.38 8.11 9.14
C MET A 79 8.00 7.92 9.78
N THR A 80 7.82 6.84 10.55
CA THR A 80 6.54 6.49 11.18
C THR A 80 6.22 7.28 12.46
N ASP A 81 7.19 8.02 12.99
CA ASP A 81 6.99 8.92 14.15
C ASP A 81 6.27 10.24 13.79
N GLN A 82 5.59 10.27 12.67
CA GLN A 82 4.82 11.43 12.22
C GLN A 82 3.36 11.31 12.66
N PRO A 83 2.70 12.41 13.09
CA PRO A 83 1.32 12.37 13.58
C PRO A 83 0.28 11.97 12.52
N GLN A 84 0.65 12.01 11.23
CA GLN A 84 -0.21 11.61 10.12
C GLN A 84 -0.08 10.13 9.77
N HIS A 85 0.89 9.43 10.39
CA HIS A 85 1.06 8.00 10.23
C HIS A 85 0.15 7.22 11.18
N GLU A 86 -0.41 6.13 10.71
CA GLU A 86 -1.09 5.14 11.55
C GLU A 86 -0.59 3.72 11.25
N TYR A 87 -0.50 2.91 12.28
CA TYR A 87 -0.19 1.50 12.14
C TYR A 87 -1.49 0.70 11.99
N TRP A 88 -1.59 -0.08 10.93
CA TRP A 88 -2.72 -0.97 10.72
C TRP A 88 -2.42 -2.37 11.23
N ALA A 89 -3.22 -2.83 12.20
CA ALA A 89 -3.21 -4.22 12.60
C ALA A 89 -3.66 -5.11 11.44
N ASP A 90 -3.15 -6.34 11.43
CA ASP A 90 -3.51 -7.35 10.45
C ASP A 90 -5.02 -7.67 10.45
N ALA A 91 -5.51 -8.24 9.36
CA ALA A 91 -6.85 -8.77 9.30
C ALA A 91 -7.00 -9.92 10.33
N PRO A 92 -8.12 -10.01 11.06
CA PRO A 92 -8.32 -11.08 12.06
C PRO A 92 -8.15 -12.49 11.48
N GLU A 93 -8.60 -12.68 10.25
CA GLU A 93 -8.49 -13.92 9.50
C GLU A 93 -7.94 -13.65 8.09
N PRO A 94 -6.61 -13.49 7.94
CA PRO A 94 -5.99 -13.04 6.70
C PRO A 94 -6.38 -13.88 5.48
N LEU A 95 -6.47 -15.19 5.62
CA LEU A 95 -6.77 -16.09 4.50
C LEU A 95 -8.25 -16.09 4.07
N GLN A 96 -9.12 -15.47 4.85
CA GLN A 96 -10.54 -15.34 4.52
C GLN A 96 -10.87 -14.02 3.80
N LEU A 97 -9.88 -13.20 3.50
CA LEU A 97 -10.11 -12.01 2.67
C LEU A 97 -10.60 -12.45 1.28
N PRO A 98 -11.74 -11.91 0.80
CA PRO A 98 -12.36 -12.37 -0.46
C PRO A 98 -11.43 -12.30 -1.67
N ILE A 99 -10.51 -11.35 -1.68
CA ILE A 99 -9.53 -11.19 -2.77
C ILE A 99 -8.56 -12.37 -2.86
N LEU A 100 -8.24 -13.04 -1.75
CA LEU A 100 -7.36 -14.21 -1.74
C LEU A 100 -8.04 -15.47 -2.30
N ALA A 101 -9.37 -15.52 -2.29
CA ALA A 101 -10.16 -16.56 -2.94
C ALA A 101 -10.51 -16.22 -4.41
N SER A 102 -10.05 -15.06 -4.91
CA SER A 102 -10.34 -14.59 -6.27
C SER A 102 -9.62 -15.41 -7.33
N ALA A 103 -10.30 -15.70 -8.43
CA ALA A 103 -9.69 -16.29 -9.62
C ALA A 103 -8.63 -15.38 -10.29
N ALA A 104 -8.56 -14.12 -9.92
CA ALA A 104 -7.51 -13.21 -10.37
C ALA A 104 -6.15 -13.51 -9.71
N LEU A 105 -6.13 -14.24 -8.57
CA LEU A 105 -4.91 -14.66 -7.88
C LEU A 105 -4.34 -15.91 -8.56
N VAL A 106 -3.39 -15.73 -9.46
CA VAL A 106 -2.83 -16.82 -10.28
C VAL A 106 -1.45 -17.27 -9.80
N GLY A 107 -0.65 -16.39 -9.22
CA GLY A 107 0.75 -16.66 -8.90
C GLY A 107 1.16 -16.31 -7.47
N HIS A 108 2.17 -17.05 -6.98
CA HIS A 108 2.70 -16.87 -5.61
C HIS A 108 3.17 -15.44 -5.32
N ARG A 109 3.63 -14.69 -6.32
CA ARG A 109 4.09 -13.31 -6.15
C ARG A 109 2.96 -12.34 -5.81
N GLN A 110 1.73 -12.67 -6.22
CA GLN A 110 0.55 -11.85 -5.98
C GLN A 110 -0.05 -12.03 -4.58
N VAL A 111 0.38 -13.03 -3.81
CA VAL A 111 -0.24 -13.35 -2.49
C VAL A 111 -0.12 -12.18 -1.52
N THR A 112 1.07 -11.58 -1.43
CA THR A 112 1.31 -10.41 -0.57
C THR A 112 0.50 -9.20 -1.03
N ASP A 113 0.49 -8.94 -2.34
CA ASP A 113 -0.23 -7.83 -2.96
C ASP A 113 -1.74 -7.97 -2.75
N ALA A 114 -2.26 -9.19 -2.93
CA ALA A 114 -3.66 -9.52 -2.67
C ALA A 114 -4.03 -9.29 -1.19
N TYR A 115 -3.16 -9.67 -0.26
CA TYR A 115 -3.38 -9.42 1.16
C TYR A 115 -3.41 -7.92 1.47
N LEU A 116 -2.44 -7.14 0.99
CA LEU A 116 -2.38 -5.69 1.24
C LEU A 116 -3.59 -4.97 0.63
N LEU A 117 -3.99 -5.36 -0.58
CA LEU A 117 -5.21 -4.86 -1.20
C LEU A 117 -6.45 -5.23 -0.39
N GLY A 118 -6.55 -6.49 0.05
CA GLY A 118 -7.64 -6.96 0.91
C GLY A 118 -7.74 -6.20 2.23
N LEU A 119 -6.60 -5.89 2.85
CA LEU A 119 -6.54 -5.09 4.07
C LEU A 119 -7.02 -3.65 3.83
N ALA A 120 -6.62 -3.03 2.71
CA ALA A 120 -7.10 -1.70 2.33
C ALA A 120 -8.63 -1.70 2.07
N VAL A 121 -9.14 -2.72 1.37
CA VAL A 121 -10.59 -2.89 1.12
C VAL A 121 -11.36 -3.06 2.43
N LEU A 122 -10.88 -3.91 3.34
CA LEU A 122 -11.49 -4.15 4.65
C LEU A 122 -11.63 -2.85 5.44
N ARG A 123 -10.64 -1.97 5.35
CA ARG A 123 -10.63 -0.65 6.01
C ARG A 123 -11.33 0.44 5.20
N ARG A 124 -11.83 0.15 3.99
CA ARG A 124 -12.43 1.12 3.05
C ARG A 124 -11.47 2.24 2.69
N GLN A 125 -10.21 1.90 2.55
CA GLN A 125 -9.10 2.80 2.27
C GLN A 125 -8.37 2.39 0.98
N CYS A 126 -7.20 2.93 0.71
CA CYS A 126 -6.41 2.66 -0.50
C CYS A 126 -5.03 2.10 -0.19
N LEU A 127 -4.54 1.24 -1.06
CA LEU A 127 -3.16 0.81 -1.14
C LEU A 127 -2.42 1.70 -2.16
N ALA A 128 -1.34 2.35 -1.74
CA ALA A 128 -0.47 3.13 -2.62
C ALA A 128 0.76 2.30 -3.01
N THR A 129 1.02 2.20 -4.30
CA THR A 129 2.08 1.34 -4.84
C THR A 129 2.72 1.94 -6.08
N LEU A 130 3.94 1.49 -6.41
CA LEU A 130 4.62 1.73 -7.68
C LEU A 130 4.40 0.59 -8.68
N ASP A 131 3.77 -0.51 -8.26
CA ASP A 131 3.59 -1.72 -9.08
C ASP A 131 2.34 -1.65 -9.96
N ARG A 132 2.56 -1.55 -11.28
CA ARG A 132 1.48 -1.61 -12.28
C ARG A 132 0.78 -2.96 -12.32
N GLY A 133 1.49 -4.05 -11.99
CA GLY A 133 0.93 -5.40 -11.92
C GLY A 133 -0.15 -5.51 -10.85
N LEU A 134 0.08 -4.86 -9.70
CA LEU A 134 -0.91 -4.79 -8.63
C LEU A 134 -2.17 -4.02 -9.06
N LEU A 135 -2.03 -2.91 -9.78
CA LEU A 135 -3.18 -2.21 -10.33
C LEU A 135 -3.97 -3.08 -11.33
N THR A 136 -3.27 -3.80 -12.21
CA THR A 136 -3.90 -4.74 -13.16
C THR A 136 -4.65 -5.85 -12.43
N PHE A 137 -4.05 -6.42 -11.39
CA PHE A 137 -4.69 -7.41 -10.53
C PHE A 137 -5.94 -6.85 -9.85
N ALA A 138 -5.86 -5.65 -9.30
CA ALA A 138 -7.01 -4.97 -8.68
C ALA A 138 -8.14 -4.69 -9.69
N GLN A 139 -7.81 -4.31 -10.92
CA GLN A 139 -8.78 -4.11 -12.00
C GLN A 139 -9.51 -5.42 -12.36
N ALA A 140 -8.78 -6.52 -12.47
CA ALA A 140 -9.38 -7.84 -12.73
C ALA A 140 -10.33 -8.28 -11.60
N GLY A 141 -10.04 -7.88 -10.35
CA GLY A 141 -10.88 -8.14 -9.19
C GLY A 141 -11.99 -7.10 -8.94
N GLY A 142 -12.11 -6.06 -9.78
CA GLY A 142 -13.09 -4.99 -9.58
C GLY A 142 -12.78 -4.04 -8.40
N LEU A 143 -11.51 -3.99 -7.96
CA LEU A 143 -11.05 -3.29 -6.76
C LEU A 143 -10.11 -2.10 -7.07
N SER A 144 -10.05 -1.64 -8.32
CA SER A 144 -9.16 -0.54 -8.73
C SER A 144 -9.37 0.76 -7.94
N ALA A 145 -10.57 1.00 -7.40
CA ALA A 145 -10.86 2.15 -6.55
C ALA A 145 -10.08 2.15 -5.21
N HIS A 146 -9.53 1.00 -4.83
CA HIS A 146 -8.72 0.81 -3.62
C HIS A 146 -7.22 0.75 -3.89
N VAL A 147 -6.78 1.07 -5.11
CA VAL A 147 -5.36 1.12 -5.48
C VAL A 147 -5.02 2.49 -6.03
N GLU A 148 -3.95 3.04 -5.52
CA GLU A 148 -3.31 4.25 -6.00
C GLU A 148 -1.97 3.90 -6.63
N LEU A 149 -1.88 3.97 -7.95
CA LEU A 149 -0.61 3.82 -8.64
C LEU A 149 0.15 5.15 -8.61
N VAL A 150 1.22 5.20 -7.85
CA VAL A 150 2.11 6.36 -7.80
C VAL A 150 2.94 6.42 -9.09
N SER A 151 2.76 7.48 -9.85
CA SER A 151 3.46 7.71 -11.12
C SER A 151 3.64 9.20 -11.36
N ALA A 152 4.50 9.58 -12.31
CA ALA A 152 4.74 10.96 -12.71
C ALA A 152 3.52 11.65 -13.36
N THR A 153 2.42 10.93 -13.60
CA THR A 153 1.22 11.50 -14.23
C THR A 153 0.36 12.24 -13.19
N PRO A 154 -0.20 13.41 -13.51
CA PRO A 154 -1.04 14.15 -12.59
C PRO A 154 -2.25 13.35 -12.13
N PHE A 155 -2.51 13.43 -10.86
CA PHE A 155 -3.53 12.68 -10.13
C PHE A 155 -4.96 13.09 -10.50
N VAL A 156 -5.77 12.15 -10.98
CA VAL A 156 -7.22 12.34 -11.10
C VAL A 156 -7.91 11.53 -9.99
N HIS A 157 -8.43 12.25 -9.02
CA HIS A 157 -9.12 11.67 -7.86
C HIS A 157 -10.44 11.02 -8.27
N GLN A 158 -10.54 9.70 -8.22
CA GLN A 158 -11.82 9.00 -8.38
C GLN A 158 -12.48 8.76 -7.01
N PRO A 159 -13.78 9.03 -6.85
CA PRO A 159 -14.49 8.73 -5.60
C PRO A 159 -14.60 7.22 -5.38
N ILE A 160 -14.40 6.78 -4.14
CA ILE A 160 -14.59 5.36 -3.76
C ILE A 160 -16.08 5.06 -3.77
N THR A 161 -16.54 4.22 -4.69
CA THR A 161 -17.89 3.66 -4.64
C THR A 161 -17.86 2.50 -3.62
N PRO A 162 -18.80 2.45 -2.65
CA PRO A 162 -18.81 1.37 -1.68
C PRO A 162 -19.02 0.01 -2.37
N TYR A 163 -18.14 -0.94 -2.11
CA TYR A 163 -18.27 -2.32 -2.58
C TYR A 163 -19.57 -2.92 -2.03
N ARG A 164 -20.47 -3.26 -2.93
CA ARG A 164 -21.75 -3.89 -2.60
C ARG A 164 -21.55 -5.39 -2.46
N THR A 165 -21.43 -5.89 -1.23
CA THR A 165 -21.50 -7.34 -0.97
C THR A 165 -22.83 -7.86 -1.50
N ARG A 166 -22.81 -8.74 -2.51
CA ARG A 166 -23.99 -9.54 -2.87
C ARG A 166 -24.30 -10.42 -1.67
N ARG A 167 -25.37 -10.11 -0.97
CA ARG A 167 -25.99 -11.10 -0.08
C ARG A 167 -26.37 -12.29 -0.95
N ALA A 168 -25.81 -13.46 -0.66
CA ALA A 168 -26.34 -14.72 -1.16
C ALA A 168 -27.78 -14.80 -0.63
N GLY A 169 -28.74 -14.63 -1.54
CA GLY A 169 -30.15 -14.87 -1.25
C GLY A 169 -30.33 -16.35 -0.98
N GLY A 170 -31.01 -16.65 0.12
CA GLY A 170 -31.45 -17.99 0.51
C GLY A 170 -32.52 -18.55 -0.43
#